data_669139fe471d94204d728179663aa1d9
#
_entry.id   669139fe471d94204d728179663aa1d9
#
_cell.length_a   1.000
_cell.length_b   1.000
_cell.length_c   1.000
_cell.angle_alpha   90.00
_cell.angle_beta   90.00
_cell.angle_gamma   90.00
#
_symmetry.space_group_name_H-M   'P 1'
#
loop_
_entity.id
_entity.type
_entity.pdbx_description
1 polymer ?
#
loop_
_entity_poly.entity_id
_entity_poly.type
_entity_poly.pdbx_seq_one_letter_code
_entity_poly.pdbx_strand_id
1 'polypeptide(L)'
;MTVSIMDGHTGKYHVTSDDWAAFNAATYGNQGAVLGSGSFKLTMETSTKGTLSAGLGIVQGRRFRVTDSETVAFDACGAGMKRSDIVVARYSNADGIESVSIAVVKGKESATSAVSPQVQNGDLPLWKVVFDGVNVYKGYPARVTAPTKSIAYAVETAETPPKTEKRYLSTNPDVHAYKVGNIVIVSGRSQGDTVLGNSEWVNVGTLPSDWRPKRTEFAAGSSYTTDAIAVRIDTDGNIYLEYGKEDSVSFWTFNAVFAI
;
A
#
# COMPACT_ATOMS: atom_id res chain seq x y z
N MET A 1 -15.70 -16.10 -36.53
CA MET A 1 -15.47 -15.23 -35.34
C MET A 1 -16.36 -14.02 -35.51
N THR A 2 -17.32 -13.79 -34.61
CA THR A 2 -18.22 -12.63 -34.67
C THR A 2 -17.72 -11.59 -33.70
N VAL A 3 -17.31 -10.43 -34.19
CA VAL A 3 -16.92 -9.27 -33.36
C VAL A 3 -18.17 -8.40 -33.25
N SER A 4 -18.52 -8.02 -32.00
CA SER A 4 -19.60 -7.07 -31.69
C SER A 4 -19.09 -5.89 -30.92
N ILE A 5 -19.69 -4.72 -31.17
CA ILE A 5 -19.42 -3.52 -30.38
C ILE A 5 -20.35 -3.55 -29.16
N MET A 6 -19.79 -3.36 -27.95
CA MET A 6 -20.55 -3.36 -26.71
C MET A 6 -21.27 -2.03 -26.44
N ASP A 7 -20.78 -0.92 -27.00
CA ASP A 7 -21.32 0.42 -26.77
C ASP A 7 -22.14 0.90 -27.97
N GLY A 8 -23.41 1.18 -27.72
CA GLY A 8 -24.33 1.94 -28.55
C GLY A 8 -24.43 1.63 -30.06
N HIS A 9 -25.49 0.95 -30.43
CA HIS A 9 -25.92 0.85 -31.83
C HIS A 9 -27.21 1.62 -32.07
N THR A 10 -27.23 2.47 -33.08
CA THR A 10 -28.48 3.11 -33.55
C THR A 10 -29.48 2.03 -33.97
N GLY A 11 -30.65 1.96 -33.33
CA GLY A 11 -31.77 1.10 -33.66
C GLY A 11 -31.67 -0.37 -33.17
N LYS A 12 -30.73 -0.70 -32.25
CA LYS A 12 -30.65 -2.03 -31.62
C LYS A 12 -30.54 -1.92 -30.09
N TYR A 13 -30.70 -3.05 -29.39
CA TYR A 13 -30.57 -3.10 -27.94
C TYR A 13 -29.24 -2.54 -27.51
N HIS A 14 -29.30 -1.65 -26.53
CA HIS A 14 -28.12 -1.11 -25.88
C HIS A 14 -27.43 -2.19 -25.02
N VAL A 15 -26.31 -1.81 -24.42
CA VAL A 15 -25.51 -2.63 -23.54
C VAL A 15 -26.36 -3.48 -22.59
N THR A 16 -26.15 -4.77 -22.60
CA THR A 16 -26.86 -5.72 -21.74
C THR A 16 -26.20 -5.80 -20.36
N SER A 17 -26.91 -6.43 -19.39
CA SER A 17 -26.34 -6.76 -18.10
C SER A 17 -25.10 -7.65 -18.22
N ASP A 18 -25.09 -8.57 -19.19
CA ASP A 18 -23.97 -9.47 -19.45
C ASP A 18 -22.75 -8.74 -20.03
N ASP A 19 -22.96 -7.77 -20.92
CA ASP A 19 -21.86 -6.94 -21.46
C ASP A 19 -21.16 -6.17 -20.32
N TRP A 20 -21.96 -5.53 -19.46
CA TRP A 20 -21.42 -4.86 -18.27
C TRP A 20 -20.73 -5.82 -17.31
N ALA A 21 -21.29 -7.01 -17.12
CA ALA A 21 -20.67 -8.01 -16.26
C ALA A 21 -19.33 -8.47 -16.82
N ALA A 22 -19.21 -8.72 -18.12
CA ALA A 22 -17.97 -9.09 -18.78
C ALA A 22 -16.90 -7.99 -18.62
N PHE A 23 -17.28 -6.73 -18.87
CA PHE A 23 -16.38 -5.58 -18.70
C PHE A 23 -15.91 -5.41 -17.25
N ASN A 24 -16.83 -5.48 -16.29
CA ASN A 24 -16.48 -5.37 -14.88
C ASN A 24 -15.61 -6.54 -14.42
N ALA A 25 -15.87 -7.76 -14.87
CA ALA A 25 -15.05 -8.95 -14.56
C ALA A 25 -13.62 -8.81 -15.10
N ALA A 26 -13.47 -8.28 -16.32
CA ALA A 26 -12.16 -7.99 -16.89
C ALA A 26 -11.39 -6.90 -16.11
N THR A 27 -12.11 -5.91 -15.56
CA THR A 27 -11.52 -4.77 -14.85
C THR A 27 -11.20 -5.07 -13.38
N TYR A 28 -12.07 -5.81 -12.67
CA TYR A 28 -12.00 -6.03 -11.22
C TYR A 28 -11.76 -7.49 -10.83
N GLY A 29 -11.66 -8.40 -11.81
CA GLY A 29 -11.56 -9.84 -11.60
C GLY A 29 -12.92 -10.52 -11.43
N ASN A 30 -12.93 -11.84 -11.67
CA ASN A 30 -14.16 -12.67 -11.68
C ASN A 30 -14.83 -12.80 -10.29
N GLN A 31 -14.07 -12.65 -9.21
CA GLN A 31 -14.62 -12.71 -7.84
C GLN A 31 -15.34 -11.42 -7.43
N GLY A 32 -15.12 -10.33 -8.16
CA GLY A 32 -15.70 -9.04 -7.84
C GLY A 32 -14.86 -8.18 -6.91
N ALA A 33 -15.41 -7.04 -6.45
CA ALA A 33 -14.72 -6.05 -5.66
C ALA A 33 -15.65 -5.30 -4.70
N VAL A 34 -15.09 -4.80 -3.61
CA VAL A 34 -15.70 -3.77 -2.76
C VAL A 34 -15.22 -2.41 -3.23
N LEU A 35 -16.13 -1.49 -3.55
CA LEU A 35 -15.82 -0.17 -4.08
C LEU A 35 -15.90 0.90 -2.98
N GLY A 36 -14.81 1.66 -2.79
CA GLY A 36 -14.74 2.72 -1.80
C GLY A 36 -14.42 2.22 -0.38
N SER A 37 -13.56 2.95 0.31
CA SER A 37 -12.95 2.57 1.60
C SER A 37 -13.94 2.40 2.75
N GLY A 38 -15.10 3.09 2.70
CA GLY A 38 -16.16 3.02 3.72
C GLY A 38 -17.23 1.95 3.47
N SER A 39 -17.23 1.29 2.31
CA SER A 39 -18.28 0.35 1.92
C SER A 39 -18.29 -0.92 2.75
N PHE A 40 -19.51 -1.34 3.13
CA PHE A 40 -19.77 -2.61 3.84
C PHE A 40 -18.95 -2.77 5.13
N LYS A 41 -18.90 -1.76 5.98
CA LYS A 41 -18.27 -1.90 7.30
C LYS A 41 -19.18 -2.74 8.19
N LEU A 42 -18.66 -3.86 8.72
CA LEU A 42 -19.37 -4.70 9.68
C LEU A 42 -18.98 -4.30 11.11
N THR A 43 -19.97 -4.01 11.92
CA THR A 43 -19.81 -3.76 13.36
C THR A 43 -20.67 -4.76 14.12
N MET A 44 -20.10 -5.52 15.03
CA MET A 44 -20.83 -6.46 15.88
C MET A 44 -21.50 -5.69 17.03
N GLU A 45 -22.81 -5.85 17.19
CA GLU A 45 -23.61 -5.31 18.31
C GLU A 45 -23.65 -6.32 19.46
N THR A 46 -23.81 -7.58 19.10
CA THR A 46 -23.78 -8.73 20.02
C THR A 46 -23.01 -9.87 19.35
N SER A 47 -22.88 -11.01 20.03
CA SER A 47 -22.28 -12.20 19.41
C SER A 47 -23.12 -12.82 18.28
N THR A 48 -24.42 -12.49 18.22
CA THR A 48 -25.34 -13.06 17.22
C THR A 48 -25.89 -11.99 16.26
N LYS A 49 -25.52 -10.72 16.43
CA LYS A 49 -26.03 -9.63 15.61
C LYS A 49 -24.93 -8.63 15.28
N GLY A 50 -24.81 -8.30 14.01
CA GLY A 50 -23.97 -7.23 13.51
C GLY A 50 -24.76 -6.30 12.59
N THR A 51 -24.22 -5.10 12.38
CA THR A 51 -24.72 -4.11 11.42
C THR A 51 -23.71 -3.93 10.32
N LEU A 52 -24.12 -4.18 9.07
CA LEU A 52 -23.37 -3.93 7.86
C LEU A 52 -23.75 -2.56 7.30
N SER A 53 -22.78 -1.65 7.17
CA SER A 53 -23.06 -0.32 6.62
C SER A 53 -23.41 -0.36 5.14
N ALA A 54 -24.04 0.71 4.65
CA ALA A 54 -24.20 1.00 3.23
C ALA A 54 -22.86 0.81 2.46
N GLY A 55 -22.96 0.48 1.17
CA GLY A 55 -21.79 0.24 0.38
C GLY A 55 -22.07 -0.02 -1.10
N LEU A 56 -21.01 -0.02 -1.89
CA LEU A 56 -21.01 -0.28 -3.31
C LEU A 56 -20.05 -1.43 -3.62
N GLY A 57 -20.47 -2.36 -4.46
CA GLY A 57 -19.64 -3.51 -4.83
C GLY A 57 -19.94 -4.08 -6.20
N ILE A 58 -19.12 -5.03 -6.59
CA ILE A 58 -19.26 -5.85 -7.78
C ILE A 58 -19.19 -7.30 -7.36
N VAL A 59 -20.12 -8.12 -7.79
CA VAL A 59 -20.14 -9.58 -7.61
C VAL A 59 -20.46 -10.24 -8.94
N GLN A 60 -19.64 -11.19 -9.37
CA GLN A 60 -19.76 -11.82 -10.70
C GLN A 60 -19.94 -10.80 -11.85
N GLY A 61 -19.21 -9.68 -11.77
CA GLY A 61 -19.32 -8.59 -12.72
C GLY A 61 -20.56 -7.69 -12.58
N ARG A 62 -21.57 -8.05 -11.77
CA ARG A 62 -22.78 -7.23 -11.52
C ARG A 62 -22.49 -6.21 -10.44
N ARG A 63 -22.77 -4.94 -10.72
CA ARG A 63 -22.68 -3.85 -9.75
C ARG A 63 -23.91 -3.85 -8.85
N PHE A 64 -23.68 -3.77 -7.55
CA PHE A 64 -24.74 -3.69 -6.57
C PHE A 64 -24.45 -2.61 -5.52
N ARG A 65 -25.50 -2.16 -4.85
CA ARG A 65 -25.43 -1.15 -3.81
C ARG A 65 -26.38 -1.52 -2.66
N VAL A 66 -25.86 -1.41 -1.46
CA VAL A 66 -26.63 -1.37 -0.22
C VAL A 66 -26.77 0.10 0.17
N THR A 67 -28.00 0.62 0.20
CA THR A 67 -28.27 2.06 0.43
C THR A 67 -28.31 2.42 1.91
N ASP A 68 -28.77 1.49 2.73
CA ASP A 68 -28.94 1.67 4.17
C ASP A 68 -28.18 0.59 4.93
N SER A 69 -27.97 0.79 6.22
CA SER A 69 -27.35 -0.24 7.05
C SER A 69 -28.28 -1.45 7.18
N GLU A 70 -27.72 -2.65 7.02
CA GLU A 70 -28.45 -3.91 7.14
C GLU A 70 -28.02 -4.70 8.38
N THR A 71 -28.98 -5.38 9.01
CA THR A 71 -28.72 -6.31 10.10
C THR A 71 -28.19 -7.64 9.53
N VAL A 72 -27.06 -8.08 10.03
CA VAL A 72 -26.50 -9.42 9.76
C VAL A 72 -26.67 -10.28 11.00
N ALA A 73 -27.45 -11.34 10.88
CA ALA A 73 -27.70 -12.28 11.96
C ALA A 73 -26.78 -13.49 11.89
N PHE A 74 -26.28 -13.91 13.03
CA PHE A 74 -25.47 -15.11 13.21
C PHE A 74 -26.16 -16.05 14.20
N ASP A 75 -26.02 -17.35 13.97
CA ASP A 75 -26.45 -18.32 14.97
C ASP A 75 -25.53 -18.29 16.20
N ALA A 76 -26.07 -18.60 17.35
CA ALA A 76 -25.25 -18.78 18.54
C ALA A 76 -24.25 -19.94 18.33
N CYS A 77 -23.03 -19.78 18.83
CA CYS A 77 -22.04 -20.86 18.89
C CYS A 77 -22.13 -21.55 20.25
N GLY A 78 -21.96 -22.89 20.27
CA GLY A 78 -22.03 -23.67 21.49
C GLY A 78 -20.93 -23.27 22.51
N ALA A 79 -21.23 -23.37 23.80
CA ALA A 79 -20.24 -23.13 24.83
C ALA A 79 -19.04 -24.08 24.68
N GLY A 80 -17.81 -23.53 24.71
CA GLY A 80 -16.57 -24.29 24.49
C GLY A 80 -16.32 -24.72 23.05
N MET A 81 -17.18 -24.35 22.10
CA MET A 81 -17.00 -24.63 20.68
C MET A 81 -16.42 -23.41 19.95
N LYS A 82 -15.75 -23.66 18.85
CA LYS A 82 -15.20 -22.62 17.96
C LYS A 82 -15.84 -22.74 16.59
N ARG A 83 -16.14 -21.60 15.96
CA ARG A 83 -16.73 -21.56 14.63
C ARG A 83 -16.24 -20.33 13.88
N SER A 84 -16.11 -20.45 12.56
CA SER A 84 -15.81 -19.34 11.68
C SER A 84 -16.90 -19.18 10.64
N ASP A 85 -17.55 -18.03 10.58
CA ASP A 85 -18.57 -17.68 9.60
C ASP A 85 -18.04 -16.64 8.62
N ILE A 86 -18.54 -16.65 7.38
CA ILE A 86 -18.17 -15.69 6.34
C ILE A 86 -19.42 -14.92 5.91
N VAL A 87 -19.39 -13.61 6.00
CA VAL A 87 -20.40 -12.72 5.40
C VAL A 87 -20.05 -12.50 3.95
N VAL A 88 -20.97 -12.76 3.06
CA VAL A 88 -20.76 -12.67 1.59
C VAL A 88 -21.84 -11.81 0.94
N ALA A 89 -21.49 -11.17 -0.19
CA ALA A 89 -22.49 -10.73 -1.15
C ALA A 89 -22.65 -11.83 -2.19
N ARG A 90 -23.87 -12.31 -2.35
CA ARG A 90 -24.25 -13.43 -3.22
C ARG A 90 -25.13 -12.97 -4.35
N TYR A 91 -24.70 -13.20 -5.57
CA TYR A 91 -25.48 -13.01 -6.77
C TYR A 91 -26.38 -14.24 -7.02
N SER A 92 -27.59 -13.99 -7.45
CA SER A 92 -28.54 -15.01 -7.90
C SER A 92 -29.24 -14.53 -9.18
N ASN A 93 -29.46 -15.44 -10.09
CA ASN A 93 -30.37 -15.27 -11.24
C ASN A 93 -31.38 -16.39 -11.19
N ALA A 94 -32.56 -16.08 -10.73
CA ALA A 94 -33.69 -17.02 -10.66
C ALA A 94 -34.75 -16.57 -11.68
N ASP A 95 -35.02 -17.44 -12.63
CA ASP A 95 -36.02 -17.20 -13.71
C ASP A 95 -35.83 -15.88 -14.47
N GLY A 96 -34.56 -15.50 -14.69
CA GLY A 96 -34.21 -14.24 -15.36
C GLY A 96 -34.23 -13.00 -14.48
N ILE A 97 -34.54 -13.15 -13.18
CA ILE A 97 -34.49 -12.06 -12.20
C ILE A 97 -33.12 -12.06 -11.50
N GLU A 98 -32.33 -11.06 -11.82
CA GLU A 98 -31.01 -10.87 -11.18
C GLU A 98 -31.17 -10.19 -9.81
N SER A 99 -30.51 -10.72 -8.81
CA SER A 99 -30.50 -10.14 -7.45
C SER A 99 -29.14 -10.33 -6.76
N VAL A 100 -28.87 -9.46 -5.78
CA VAL A 100 -27.72 -9.62 -4.88
C VAL A 100 -28.25 -9.54 -3.43
N SER A 101 -27.86 -10.48 -2.61
CA SER A 101 -28.18 -10.53 -1.20
C SER A 101 -26.93 -10.58 -0.33
N ILE A 102 -27.03 -10.05 0.89
CA ILE A 102 -26.02 -10.28 1.92
C ILE A 102 -26.40 -11.57 2.67
N ALA A 103 -25.46 -12.51 2.72
CA ALA A 103 -25.67 -13.82 3.34
C ALA A 103 -24.54 -14.18 4.30
N VAL A 104 -24.85 -15.04 5.26
CA VAL A 104 -23.84 -15.63 6.16
C VAL A 104 -23.62 -17.10 5.77
N VAL A 105 -22.40 -17.43 5.40
CA VAL A 105 -21.97 -18.81 5.21
C VAL A 105 -21.47 -19.31 6.55
N LYS A 106 -22.30 -20.13 7.21
CA LYS A 106 -22.02 -20.69 8.53
C LYS A 106 -20.96 -21.77 8.45
N GLY A 107 -19.96 -21.70 9.30
CA GLY A 107 -18.96 -22.74 9.46
C GLY A 107 -19.42 -23.89 10.34
N LYS A 108 -18.62 -24.92 10.43
CA LYS A 108 -18.85 -26.06 11.32
C LYS A 108 -18.26 -25.77 12.69
N GLU A 109 -19.02 -26.08 13.73
CA GLU A 109 -18.54 -26.01 15.12
C GLU A 109 -17.50 -27.10 15.40
N SER A 110 -16.48 -26.74 16.16
CA SER A 110 -15.41 -27.64 16.56
C SER A 110 -14.89 -27.28 17.94
N ALA A 111 -14.56 -28.27 18.76
CA ALA A 111 -13.97 -28.02 20.07
C ALA A 111 -12.50 -27.56 20.01
N THR A 112 -11.81 -27.77 18.88
CA THR A 112 -10.37 -27.51 18.80
C THR A 112 -10.03 -26.25 18.01
N SER A 113 -10.66 -26.02 16.86
CA SER A 113 -10.30 -24.92 15.96
C SER A 113 -11.48 -24.40 15.14
N ALA A 114 -11.49 -23.09 14.84
CA ALA A 114 -12.44 -22.48 13.94
C ALA A 114 -11.93 -22.57 12.49
N VAL A 115 -12.50 -23.46 11.69
CA VAL A 115 -12.18 -23.59 10.27
C VAL A 115 -13.14 -22.75 9.45
N SER A 116 -12.61 -21.94 8.52
CA SER A 116 -13.45 -21.13 7.63
C SER A 116 -14.24 -22.03 6.69
N PRO A 117 -15.54 -21.75 6.49
CA PRO A 117 -16.36 -22.51 5.54
C PRO A 117 -15.93 -22.22 4.10
N GLN A 118 -16.23 -23.16 3.21
CA GLN A 118 -16.14 -22.94 1.78
C GLN A 118 -17.29 -22.02 1.35
N VAL A 119 -16.99 -20.89 0.71
CA VAL A 119 -17.97 -20.04 0.07
C VAL A 119 -18.32 -20.59 -1.31
N GLN A 120 -19.51 -20.29 -1.82
CA GLN A 120 -19.90 -20.71 -3.16
C GLN A 120 -19.03 -20.01 -4.20
N ASN A 121 -18.81 -20.68 -5.33
CA ASN A 121 -18.12 -20.05 -6.45
C ASN A 121 -18.93 -18.84 -6.95
N GLY A 122 -18.26 -17.69 -6.99
CA GLY A 122 -18.87 -16.42 -7.37
C GLY A 122 -19.46 -15.61 -6.22
N ASP A 123 -19.47 -16.09 -4.96
CA ASP A 123 -19.73 -15.24 -3.80
C ASP A 123 -18.56 -14.23 -3.63
N LEU A 124 -18.88 -12.99 -3.27
CA LEU A 124 -17.90 -12.01 -2.85
C LEU A 124 -17.76 -12.03 -1.31
N PRO A 125 -16.68 -12.61 -0.74
CA PRO A 125 -16.51 -12.63 0.70
C PRO A 125 -16.19 -11.23 1.23
N LEU A 126 -16.97 -10.75 2.20
CA LEU A 126 -16.83 -9.42 2.79
C LEU A 126 -16.09 -9.46 4.12
N TRP A 127 -16.60 -10.29 5.05
CA TRP A 127 -16.09 -10.34 6.42
C TRP A 127 -16.01 -11.77 6.93
N LYS A 128 -15.00 -12.03 7.73
CA LYS A 128 -14.85 -13.25 8.54
C LYS A 128 -15.15 -12.94 9.99
N VAL A 129 -16.02 -13.72 10.60
CA VAL A 129 -16.34 -13.64 12.03
C VAL A 129 -15.94 -14.96 12.67
N VAL A 130 -15.17 -14.92 13.74
CA VAL A 130 -14.76 -16.10 14.48
C VAL A 130 -15.39 -16.06 15.86
N PHE A 131 -15.99 -17.16 16.26
CA PHE A 131 -16.59 -17.37 17.57
C PHE A 131 -15.71 -18.27 18.42
N ASP A 132 -15.60 -17.94 19.71
CA ASP A 132 -14.99 -18.76 20.75
C ASP A 132 -16.02 -18.90 21.90
N GLY A 133 -16.70 -20.03 21.93
CA GLY A 133 -17.89 -20.19 22.73
C GLY A 133 -18.99 -19.20 22.29
N VAL A 134 -19.64 -18.58 23.26
CA VAL A 134 -20.74 -17.63 23.03
C VAL A 134 -20.29 -16.23 22.60
N ASN A 135 -18.98 -15.99 22.48
CA ASN A 135 -18.43 -14.67 22.20
C ASN A 135 -17.76 -14.62 20.80
N VAL A 136 -17.68 -13.43 20.24
CA VAL A 136 -16.84 -13.15 19.07
C VAL A 136 -15.37 -13.08 19.54
N TYR A 137 -14.50 -13.82 18.88
CA TYR A 137 -13.07 -13.89 19.24
C TYR A 137 -12.38 -12.52 18.98
N LYS A 138 -11.46 -12.16 19.86
CA LYS A 138 -10.72 -10.88 19.79
C LYS A 138 -10.05 -10.69 18.43
N GLY A 139 -10.21 -9.51 17.84
CA GLY A 139 -9.68 -9.17 16.51
C GLY A 139 -10.65 -9.45 15.36
N TYR A 140 -11.89 -9.91 15.65
CA TYR A 140 -12.94 -10.08 14.65
C TYR A 140 -14.13 -9.16 14.93
N PRO A 141 -14.91 -8.79 13.89
CA PRO A 141 -14.86 -9.23 12.49
C PRO A 141 -13.61 -8.74 11.75
N ALA A 142 -13.04 -9.60 10.89
CA ALA A 142 -11.91 -9.26 10.02
C ALA A 142 -12.35 -9.15 8.56
N ARG A 143 -11.93 -8.09 7.89
CA ARG A 143 -12.23 -7.87 6.46
C ARG A 143 -11.55 -8.96 5.61
N VAL A 144 -12.28 -9.59 4.69
CA VAL A 144 -11.75 -10.59 3.75
C VAL A 144 -11.36 -9.91 2.45
N THR A 145 -12.32 -9.24 1.79
CA THR A 145 -12.04 -8.48 0.57
C THR A 145 -11.75 -7.02 0.91
N ALA A 146 -10.52 -6.60 0.68
CA ALA A 146 -10.13 -5.21 0.86
C ALA A 146 -10.89 -4.30 -0.13
N PRO A 147 -11.34 -3.10 0.28
CA PRO A 147 -11.93 -2.14 -0.63
C PRO A 147 -10.93 -1.70 -1.70
N THR A 148 -11.39 -1.56 -2.94
CA THR A 148 -10.61 -0.93 -3.99
C THR A 148 -10.41 0.54 -3.66
N LYS A 149 -9.19 1.01 -3.83
CA LYS A 149 -8.91 2.44 -3.71
C LYS A 149 -9.47 3.16 -4.94
N SER A 150 -10.10 4.33 -4.72
CA SER A 150 -10.48 5.19 -5.84
C SER A 150 -9.22 5.69 -6.58
N ILE A 151 -9.35 6.07 -7.84
CA ILE A 151 -8.26 6.71 -8.60
C ILE A 151 -7.78 7.97 -7.86
N ALA A 152 -8.69 8.78 -7.34
CA ALA A 152 -8.36 9.96 -6.53
C ALA A 152 -7.53 9.58 -5.29
N TYR A 153 -7.92 8.52 -4.57
CA TYR A 153 -7.15 8.02 -3.42
C TYR A 153 -5.78 7.46 -3.84
N ALA A 154 -5.70 6.79 -4.99
CA ALA A 154 -4.43 6.28 -5.51
C ALA A 154 -3.48 7.43 -5.90
N VAL A 155 -4.00 8.50 -6.49
CA VAL A 155 -3.24 9.73 -6.79
C VAL A 155 -2.81 10.41 -5.50
N GLU A 156 -3.73 10.59 -4.55
CA GLU A 156 -3.41 11.21 -3.25
C GLU A 156 -2.36 10.42 -2.45
N THR A 157 -2.40 9.08 -2.50
CA THR A 157 -1.38 8.26 -1.84
C THR A 157 -0.08 8.16 -2.63
N ALA A 158 -0.11 8.38 -3.95
CA ALA A 158 1.09 8.51 -4.77
C ALA A 158 1.75 9.89 -4.60
N GLU A 159 0.95 10.91 -4.26
CA GLU A 159 1.40 12.29 -3.97
C GLU A 159 1.86 12.50 -2.52
N THR A 160 1.79 11.53 -1.63
CA THR A 160 2.64 11.61 -0.45
C THR A 160 4.08 11.51 -0.96
N PRO A 161 4.81 12.63 -1.01
CA PRO A 161 6.18 12.59 -1.46
C PRO A 161 6.89 11.54 -0.61
N PRO A 162 7.73 10.71 -1.19
CA PRO A 162 8.47 9.71 -0.43
C PRO A 162 9.09 10.44 0.76
N LYS A 163 8.84 9.95 1.95
CA LYS A 163 9.25 10.60 3.20
C LYS A 163 10.72 11.01 3.07
N THR A 164 10.96 12.31 3.08
CA THR A 164 12.32 12.84 3.06
C THR A 164 12.88 12.72 4.47
N GLU A 165 13.86 11.87 4.64
CA GLU A 165 14.61 11.77 5.89
C GLU A 165 15.86 12.63 5.78
N LYS A 166 16.12 13.48 6.78
CA LYS A 166 17.35 14.27 6.88
C LYS A 166 18.22 13.74 8.02
N ARG A 167 19.51 13.58 7.77
CA ARG A 167 20.52 13.24 8.78
C ARG A 167 21.66 14.25 8.72
N TYR A 168 22.08 14.72 9.88
CA TYR A 168 23.34 15.44 10.03
C TYR A 168 24.44 14.41 10.25
N LEU A 169 25.46 14.44 9.40
CA LEU A 169 26.61 13.51 9.44
C LEU A 169 27.78 14.15 10.16
N SER A 170 27.89 15.47 10.07
CA SER A 170 28.84 16.30 10.82
C SER A 170 28.23 17.69 10.97
N THR A 171 28.55 18.38 12.05
CA THR A 171 28.18 19.78 12.29
C THR A 171 29.32 20.74 11.99
N ASN A 172 30.54 20.22 11.97
CA ASN A 172 31.75 20.94 11.63
C ASN A 172 32.76 19.99 10.96
N PRO A 173 32.87 19.99 9.62
CA PRO A 173 32.11 20.80 8.66
C PRO A 173 30.61 20.45 8.63
N ASP A 174 29.75 21.34 8.12
CA ASP A 174 28.31 21.07 7.97
C ASP A 174 28.10 20.06 6.82
N VAL A 175 27.93 18.81 7.17
CA VAL A 175 27.64 17.72 6.22
C VAL A 175 26.33 17.05 6.63
N HIS A 176 25.41 16.98 5.67
CA HIS A 176 24.13 16.32 5.88
C HIS A 176 23.69 15.53 4.65
N ALA A 177 22.80 14.58 4.87
CA ALA A 177 22.22 13.77 3.83
C ALA A 177 20.70 13.77 3.89
N TYR A 178 20.08 13.61 2.74
CA TYR A 178 18.64 13.41 2.56
C TYR A 178 18.42 12.06 1.87
N LYS A 179 17.46 11.31 2.37
CA LYS A 179 17.00 10.08 1.71
C LYS A 179 15.57 10.26 1.23
N VAL A 180 15.33 9.97 -0.04
CA VAL A 180 14.02 10.02 -0.70
C VAL A 180 13.82 8.71 -1.47
N GLY A 181 13.06 7.79 -0.90
CA GLY A 181 12.98 6.42 -1.43
C GLY A 181 14.35 5.73 -1.44
N ASN A 182 14.82 5.32 -2.60
CA ASN A 182 16.14 4.69 -2.80
C ASN A 182 17.24 5.68 -3.23
N ILE A 183 16.97 6.97 -3.21
CA ILE A 183 17.94 8.01 -3.58
C ILE A 183 18.47 8.68 -2.32
N VAL A 184 19.76 8.81 -2.23
CA VAL A 184 20.47 9.56 -1.20
C VAL A 184 21.16 10.77 -1.83
N ILE A 185 20.95 11.93 -1.24
CA ILE A 185 21.56 13.20 -1.61
C ILE A 185 22.43 13.61 -0.43
N VAL A 186 23.72 13.78 -0.66
CA VAL A 186 24.67 14.25 0.36
C VAL A 186 25.13 15.64 -0.02
N SER A 187 25.08 16.55 0.94
CA SER A 187 25.55 17.94 0.77
C SER A 187 26.50 18.30 1.90
N GLY A 188 27.56 18.96 1.58
CA GLY A 188 28.52 19.43 2.56
C GLY A 188 29.13 20.77 2.22
N ARG A 189 29.50 21.50 3.28
CA ARG A 189 30.24 22.76 3.17
C ARG A 189 31.13 22.98 4.39
N SER A 190 32.26 23.67 4.16
CA SER A 190 33.08 24.24 5.22
C SER A 190 33.24 25.75 5.00
N GLN A 191 33.31 26.48 6.08
CA GLN A 191 33.55 27.93 6.10
C GLN A 191 34.80 28.28 6.93
N GLY A 192 35.83 27.45 6.79
CA GLY A 192 37.11 27.65 7.48
C GLY A 192 37.47 26.57 8.51
N ASP A 193 36.52 25.71 8.84
CA ASP A 193 36.67 24.76 9.96
C ASP A 193 37.41 23.45 9.56
N THR A 194 37.35 23.09 8.28
CA THR A 194 38.02 21.88 7.75
C THR A 194 38.89 22.25 6.57
N VAL A 195 40.17 22.02 6.71
CA VAL A 195 41.18 22.32 5.69
C VAL A 195 41.42 21.08 4.86
N LEU A 196 41.31 21.22 3.52
CA LEU A 196 41.73 20.22 2.54
C LEU A 196 43.05 20.67 1.89
N GLY A 197 43.96 19.77 1.68
CA GLY A 197 45.23 20.09 1.00
C GLY A 197 46.12 18.87 0.89
N ASN A 198 47.27 19.06 0.27
CA ASN A 198 48.33 18.05 0.07
C ASN A 198 47.90 16.78 -0.67
N SER A 199 46.83 16.82 -1.47
CA SER A 199 46.26 15.66 -2.18
C SER A 199 45.93 14.48 -1.25
N GLU A 200 45.51 14.76 -0.05
CA GLU A 200 45.06 13.74 0.91
C GLU A 200 43.54 13.66 0.97
N TRP A 201 43.02 12.43 1.09
CA TRP A 201 41.59 12.17 1.31
C TRP A 201 41.20 12.42 2.75
N VAL A 202 40.41 13.46 2.99
CA VAL A 202 39.91 13.84 4.31
C VAL A 202 38.49 13.32 4.51
N ASN A 203 38.25 12.53 5.54
CA ASN A 203 36.90 12.08 5.91
C ASN A 203 36.12 13.24 6.53
N VAL A 204 34.97 13.55 5.96
CA VAL A 204 34.10 14.66 6.41
C VAL A 204 32.76 14.19 6.97
N GLY A 205 32.51 12.88 7.00
CA GLY A 205 31.30 12.30 7.59
C GLY A 205 31.10 10.84 7.19
N THR A 206 30.12 10.19 7.86
CA THR A 206 29.80 8.78 7.58
C THR A 206 28.27 8.60 7.49
N LEU A 207 27.81 7.96 6.45
CA LEU A 207 26.40 7.61 6.22
C LEU A 207 25.94 6.49 7.15
N PRO A 208 24.69 6.52 7.62
CA PRO A 208 24.06 5.38 8.29
C PRO A 208 24.09 4.12 7.42
N SER A 209 24.08 2.95 8.04
CA SER A 209 24.25 1.67 7.32
C SER A 209 23.22 1.42 6.23
N ASP A 210 21.99 1.89 6.42
CA ASP A 210 20.86 1.76 5.48
C ASP A 210 20.80 2.83 4.37
N TRP A 211 21.81 3.74 4.35
CA TRP A 211 21.97 4.81 3.36
C TRP A 211 23.25 4.67 2.54
N ARG A 212 23.99 3.59 2.72
CA ARG A 212 25.30 3.38 2.08
C ARG A 212 25.14 2.94 0.63
N PRO A 213 26.00 3.43 -0.26
CA PRO A 213 26.00 2.99 -1.66
C PRO A 213 26.46 1.52 -1.78
N LYS A 214 25.97 0.81 -2.80
CA LYS A 214 26.39 -0.56 -3.10
C LYS A 214 27.77 -0.65 -3.76
N ARG A 215 28.27 0.46 -4.26
CA ARG A 215 29.60 0.63 -4.86
C ARG A 215 30.15 1.99 -4.47
N THR A 216 31.45 2.18 -4.55
CA THR A 216 32.05 3.50 -4.36
C THR A 216 31.50 4.49 -5.38
N GLU A 217 30.99 5.61 -4.92
CA GLU A 217 30.45 6.69 -5.75
C GLU A 217 31.42 7.87 -5.77
N PHE A 218 31.50 8.53 -6.91
CA PHE A 218 32.31 9.72 -7.10
C PHE A 218 31.47 10.91 -7.53
N ALA A 219 31.79 12.07 -6.98
CA ALA A 219 31.17 13.33 -7.33
C ALA A 219 32.22 14.45 -7.35
N ALA A 220 31.80 15.65 -7.65
CA ALA A 220 32.65 16.82 -7.61
C ALA A 220 32.09 17.89 -6.66
N GLY A 221 32.98 18.58 -5.98
CA GLY A 221 32.74 19.79 -5.26
C GLY A 221 33.55 20.94 -5.84
N SER A 222 33.46 22.10 -5.21
CA SER A 222 34.23 23.29 -5.57
C SER A 222 34.75 24.01 -4.33
N SER A 223 35.91 24.60 -4.46
CA SER A 223 36.43 25.57 -3.49
C SER A 223 35.85 26.95 -3.75
N TYR A 224 36.08 27.87 -2.82
CA TYR A 224 35.73 29.28 -3.00
C TYR A 224 36.49 29.93 -4.19
N THR A 225 37.68 29.42 -4.51
CA THR A 225 38.48 29.84 -5.67
C THR A 225 38.10 29.13 -6.97
N THR A 226 36.96 28.44 -7.00
CA THR A 226 36.44 27.68 -8.16
C THR A 226 37.25 26.45 -8.57
N ASP A 227 38.22 26.03 -7.76
CA ASP A 227 38.94 24.81 -7.99
C ASP A 227 38.10 23.55 -7.68
N ALA A 228 38.28 22.53 -8.46
CA ALA A 228 37.59 21.26 -8.29
C ALA A 228 38.07 20.52 -7.04
N ILE A 229 37.11 19.96 -6.32
CA ILE A 229 37.32 19.03 -5.20
C ILE A 229 36.78 17.68 -5.62
N ALA A 230 37.58 16.62 -5.49
CA ALA A 230 37.11 15.27 -5.68
C ALA A 230 36.32 14.79 -4.46
N VAL A 231 35.19 14.14 -4.68
CA VAL A 231 34.33 13.58 -3.66
C VAL A 231 34.26 12.07 -3.88
N ARG A 232 34.49 11.29 -2.84
CA ARG A 232 34.36 9.82 -2.84
C ARG A 232 33.49 9.38 -1.68
N ILE A 233 32.52 8.53 -1.96
CA ILE A 233 31.67 7.91 -0.94
C ILE A 233 31.84 6.40 -1.07
N ASP A 234 32.41 5.79 -0.05
CA ASP A 234 32.72 4.37 -0.04
C ASP A 234 31.53 3.50 0.42
N THR A 235 31.59 2.22 0.14
CA THR A 235 30.53 1.25 0.50
C THR A 235 30.34 1.08 2.01
N ASP A 236 31.31 1.48 2.81
CA ASP A 236 31.22 1.55 4.28
C ASP A 236 30.52 2.84 4.76
N GLY A 237 30.18 3.73 3.83
CA GLY A 237 29.48 5.00 4.05
C GLY A 237 30.38 6.19 4.33
N ASN A 238 31.69 6.02 4.39
CA ASN A 238 32.61 7.13 4.60
C ASN A 238 32.64 8.08 3.39
N ILE A 239 32.63 9.38 3.69
CA ILE A 239 32.61 10.46 2.70
C ILE A 239 33.98 11.16 2.79
N TYR A 240 34.70 11.11 1.69
CA TYR A 240 36.03 11.68 1.58
C TYR A 240 36.05 12.80 0.55
N LEU A 241 36.82 13.85 0.88
CA LEU A 241 37.12 14.95 -0.02
C LEU A 241 38.63 15.01 -0.26
N GLU A 242 39.02 15.33 -1.48
CA GLU A 242 40.42 15.59 -1.86
C GLU A 242 40.52 16.87 -2.66
N TYR A 243 41.46 17.70 -2.28
CA TYR A 243 41.88 18.87 -3.03
C TYR A 243 43.26 18.61 -3.65
N GLY A 244 43.27 18.37 -4.96
CA GLY A 244 44.42 17.86 -5.70
C GLY A 244 45.54 18.88 -5.95
N LYS A 245 45.69 19.89 -5.07
CA LYS A 245 46.76 20.89 -5.13
C LYS A 245 47.66 20.86 -3.91
N GLU A 246 48.85 21.38 -4.03
CA GLU A 246 49.79 21.52 -2.92
C GLU A 246 49.34 22.60 -1.91
N ASP A 247 48.56 23.55 -2.37
CA ASP A 247 47.91 24.56 -1.50
C ASP A 247 46.76 23.94 -0.70
N SER A 248 46.33 24.63 0.37
CA SER A 248 45.21 24.22 1.16
C SER A 248 43.99 25.10 0.92
N VAL A 249 42.79 24.52 1.06
CA VAL A 249 41.51 25.21 0.99
C VAL A 249 40.64 24.87 2.19
N SER A 250 40.04 25.89 2.81
CA SER A 250 39.14 25.72 3.97
C SER A 250 37.69 26.12 3.68
N PHE A 251 37.45 26.79 2.54
CA PHE A 251 36.11 27.14 2.06
C PHE A 251 35.77 26.27 0.86
N TRP A 252 34.84 25.34 1.07
CA TRP A 252 34.44 24.38 0.02
C TRP A 252 32.99 23.95 0.17
N THR A 253 32.43 23.44 -0.92
CA THR A 253 31.09 22.85 -0.98
C THR A 253 31.06 21.68 -1.92
N PHE A 254 30.17 20.70 -1.65
CA PHE A 254 29.88 19.63 -2.59
C PHE A 254 28.43 19.16 -2.49
N ASN A 255 27.98 18.48 -3.56
CA ASN A 255 26.74 17.72 -3.59
C ASN A 255 27.02 16.39 -4.32
N ALA A 256 26.48 15.32 -3.76
CA ALA A 256 26.53 13.99 -4.36
C ALA A 256 25.14 13.35 -4.34
N VAL A 257 24.79 12.62 -5.38
CA VAL A 257 23.50 11.92 -5.51
C VAL A 257 23.78 10.51 -6.00
N PHE A 258 23.23 9.51 -5.30
CA PHE A 258 23.35 8.12 -5.67
C PHE A 258 22.15 7.28 -5.24
N ALA A 259 22.02 6.07 -5.77
CA ALA A 259 21.02 5.08 -5.40
C ALA A 259 21.60 4.05 -4.40
N ILE A 260 20.74 3.56 -3.51
CA ILE A 260 21.05 2.53 -2.52
C ILE A 260 20.32 1.20 -2.78
#